data_86261ba5a725705f9e403238acb435d0
#
_entry.id   86261ba5a725705f9e403238acb435d0
#
_cell.length_a   1.000
_cell.length_b   1.000
_cell.length_c   1.000
_cell.angle_alpha   90.00
_cell.angle_beta   90.00
_cell.angle_gamma   90.00
#
_symmetry.space_group_name_H-M   'P 1'
#
loop_
_entity.id
_entity.type
_entity.pdbx_description
1 polymer ?
#
loop_
_entity_poly.entity_id
_entity_poly.type
_entity_poly.pdbx_seq_one_letter_code
_entity_poly.pdbx_strand_id
1 'polypeptide(L)'
;GSGLVGSEMCIRDRRGAYSTKTEAKQDLGVNVIITDDNWYDYIKLLTAFFVSAGYKGFVIMIDELVNIMKIPHAVTRQYNYEKILMMYNDVMQGKASHLGIIMGGTPQCIEDTRRGIFSYDALRSRLERGRFATDETHDMLAPIIKLQPLSYEEMTVLCEKLAEIHAGLYGYENRMTLEDRIYFIKAEFSRVGAETNITPREMIRDYIELLNIAMQNPDKTIAQLMGEESFEFAKPEGEASSDEKDGFEDFEL
;
A
#
# COMPACT_ATOMS: atom_id res chain seq x y z
N GLY A 1 -6.45 43.77 -6.25
CA GLY A 1 -6.47 42.61 -7.13
C GLY A 1 -5.11 41.93 -7.36
N SER A 2 -4.15 41.97 -6.41
CA SER A 2 -2.83 41.35 -6.59
C SER A 2 -2.54 40.19 -5.63
N GLY A 3 -3.57 39.71 -4.90
CA GLY A 3 -3.38 38.72 -3.84
C GLY A 3 -3.45 37.23 -4.26
N LEU A 4 -4.05 36.91 -5.41
CA LEU A 4 -4.28 35.52 -5.82
C LEU A 4 -3.17 34.96 -6.73
N VAL A 5 -2.49 35.78 -7.50
CA VAL A 5 -1.40 35.34 -8.39
C VAL A 5 -0.19 34.81 -7.58
N GLY A 6 0.10 35.43 -6.42
CA GLY A 6 1.19 34.98 -5.56
C GLY A 6 0.96 33.64 -4.88
N SER A 7 -0.29 33.25 -4.62
CA SER A 7 -0.59 31.96 -3.93
C SER A 7 -0.52 30.75 -4.87
N GLU A 8 -0.96 30.87 -6.11
CA GLU A 8 -0.85 29.80 -7.11
C GLU A 8 0.59 29.57 -7.53
N MET A 9 1.38 30.63 -7.67
CA MET A 9 2.81 30.56 -7.97
C MET A 9 3.55 29.83 -6.82
N CYS A 10 3.29 30.20 -5.55
CA CYS A 10 3.86 29.51 -4.39
C CYS A 10 3.48 28.02 -4.29
N ILE A 11 2.30 27.63 -4.76
CA ILE A 11 1.87 26.22 -4.76
C ILE A 11 2.58 25.44 -5.87
N ARG A 12 2.75 26.02 -7.05
CA ARG A 12 3.52 25.44 -8.16
C ARG A 12 4.99 25.25 -7.77
N ASP A 13 5.60 26.23 -7.16
CA ASP A 13 6.99 26.19 -6.70
C ASP A 13 7.22 25.05 -5.69
N ARG A 14 6.31 24.90 -4.74
CA ARG A 14 6.40 23.84 -3.71
C ARG A 14 6.17 22.43 -4.25
N ARG A 15 5.45 22.28 -5.37
CA ARG A 15 5.16 21.00 -6.02
C ARG A 15 6.15 20.64 -7.12
N GLY A 16 7.03 21.56 -7.52
CA GLY A 16 7.94 21.37 -8.65
C GLY A 16 7.21 21.16 -9.99
N ALA A 17 5.97 21.66 -10.11
CA ALA A 17 5.09 21.42 -11.26
C ALA A 17 5.39 22.38 -12.41
N TYR A 18 6.62 22.35 -12.94
CA TYR A 18 7.00 23.12 -14.10
C TYR A 18 6.93 22.27 -15.36
N SER A 19 6.19 22.78 -16.37
CA SER A 19 6.06 22.10 -17.66
C SER A 19 7.25 22.35 -18.57
N THR A 20 7.95 23.48 -18.39
CA THR A 20 9.08 23.88 -19.23
C THR A 20 10.29 24.33 -18.40
N LYS A 21 11.49 24.12 -18.95
CA LYS A 21 12.74 24.60 -18.35
C LYS A 21 12.78 26.14 -18.27
N THR A 22 12.10 26.84 -19.16
CA THR A 22 12.07 28.28 -19.20
C THR A 22 11.31 28.87 -17.99
N GLU A 23 10.16 28.29 -17.66
CA GLU A 23 9.40 28.63 -16.44
C GLU A 23 10.20 28.37 -15.19
N ALA A 24 10.78 27.16 -15.06
CA ALA A 24 11.59 26.77 -13.90
C ALA A 24 12.82 27.68 -13.73
N LYS A 25 13.44 28.11 -14.83
CA LYS A 25 14.55 29.08 -14.81
C LYS A 25 14.14 30.46 -14.35
N GLN A 26 12.97 30.93 -14.82
CA GLN A 26 12.45 32.26 -14.49
C GLN A 26 12.07 32.34 -13.00
N ASP A 27 11.42 31.31 -12.47
CA ASP A 27 10.83 31.33 -11.14
C ASP A 27 11.81 30.85 -10.05
N LEU A 28 12.63 29.84 -10.34
CA LEU A 28 13.53 29.18 -9.38
C LEU A 28 15.02 29.34 -9.71
N GLY A 29 15.36 29.89 -10.88
CA GLY A 29 16.75 29.97 -11.32
C GLY A 29 17.37 28.63 -11.74
N VAL A 30 16.57 27.55 -11.85
CA VAL A 30 17.05 26.21 -12.21
C VAL A 30 16.91 25.96 -13.70
N ASN A 31 17.86 25.23 -14.30
CA ASN A 31 17.89 24.95 -15.73
C ASN A 31 17.40 23.54 -16.10
N VAL A 32 16.98 22.76 -15.11
CA VAL A 32 16.60 21.36 -15.29
C VAL A 32 15.26 21.12 -14.60
N ILE A 33 14.39 20.37 -15.24
CA ILE A 33 13.14 19.86 -14.67
C ILE A 33 13.21 18.33 -14.62
N ILE A 34 12.50 17.75 -13.66
CA ILE A 34 12.40 16.29 -13.53
C ILE A 34 11.42 15.80 -14.61
N THR A 35 11.85 14.79 -15.36
CA THR A 35 11.10 14.14 -16.44
C THR A 35 11.09 12.62 -16.23
N ASP A 36 10.29 11.92 -17.03
CA ASP A 36 10.23 10.45 -17.03
C ASP A 36 11.59 9.77 -17.33
N ASP A 37 12.51 10.49 -17.97
CA ASP A 37 13.84 9.95 -18.32
C ASP A 37 14.86 10.12 -17.19
N ASN A 38 14.71 11.15 -16.34
CA ASN A 38 15.75 11.51 -15.38
C ASN A 38 15.32 11.44 -13.90
N TRP A 39 14.06 11.16 -13.61
CA TRP A 39 13.53 11.15 -12.23
C TRP A 39 14.32 10.20 -11.30
N TYR A 40 14.75 9.05 -11.81
CA TYR A 40 15.49 8.07 -11.02
C TYR A 40 16.90 8.55 -10.65
N ASP A 41 17.55 9.30 -11.51
CA ASP A 41 18.83 9.92 -11.20
C ASP A 41 18.71 10.97 -10.11
N TYR A 42 17.58 11.71 -10.08
CA TYR A 42 17.28 12.62 -8.97
C TYR A 42 17.02 11.88 -7.65
N ILE A 43 16.42 10.71 -7.68
CA ILE A 43 16.30 9.86 -6.49
C ILE A 43 17.67 9.44 -5.96
N LYS A 44 18.58 9.01 -6.84
CA LYS A 44 19.97 8.69 -6.44
C LYS A 44 20.71 9.92 -5.89
N LEU A 45 20.52 11.08 -6.50
CA LEU A 45 21.08 12.34 -6.01
C LEU A 45 20.50 12.72 -4.63
N LEU A 46 19.21 12.58 -4.43
CA LEU A 46 18.56 12.84 -3.15
C LEU A 46 19.05 11.87 -2.07
N THR A 47 19.28 10.61 -2.42
CA THR A 47 19.89 9.62 -1.54
C THR A 47 21.29 10.05 -1.10
N ALA A 48 22.13 10.47 -2.05
CA ALA A 48 23.47 10.98 -1.75
C ALA A 48 23.43 12.23 -0.87
N PHE A 49 22.46 13.11 -1.08
CA PHE A 49 22.24 14.30 -0.24
C PHE A 49 21.91 13.89 1.21
N PHE A 50 20.97 12.96 1.43
CA PHE A 50 20.64 12.52 2.78
C PHE A 50 21.83 11.82 3.47
N VAL A 51 22.61 11.04 2.75
CA VAL A 51 23.82 10.42 3.30
C VAL A 51 24.84 11.48 3.71
N SER A 52 25.05 12.51 2.88
CA SER A 52 25.94 13.63 3.23
C SER A 52 25.43 14.49 4.38
N ALA A 53 24.11 14.49 4.62
CA ALA A 53 23.49 15.12 5.79
C ALA A 53 23.53 14.26 7.06
N GLY A 54 24.20 13.07 7.02
CA GLY A 54 24.39 12.20 8.17
C GLY A 54 23.37 11.08 8.34
N TYR A 55 22.44 10.89 7.40
CA TYR A 55 21.51 9.76 7.40
C TYR A 55 22.20 8.49 6.88
N LYS A 56 21.73 7.32 7.30
CA LYS A 56 22.30 6.03 6.87
C LYS A 56 21.93 5.63 5.45
N GLY A 57 20.84 6.20 4.91
CA GLY A 57 20.32 5.91 3.60
C GLY A 57 18.93 6.50 3.39
N PHE A 58 18.33 6.15 2.26
CA PHE A 58 16.99 6.57 1.86
C PHE A 58 16.19 5.34 1.45
N VAL A 59 14.95 5.22 1.93
CA VAL A 59 14.04 4.14 1.58
C VAL A 59 12.84 4.72 0.87
N ILE A 60 12.54 4.21 -0.31
CA ILE A 60 11.35 4.55 -1.09
C ILE A 60 10.33 3.44 -0.95
N MET A 61 9.10 3.81 -0.64
CA MET A 61 7.95 2.91 -0.62
C MET A 61 7.04 3.23 -1.80
N ILE A 62 6.82 2.25 -2.68
CA ILE A 62 5.93 2.35 -3.84
C ILE A 62 4.77 1.39 -3.60
N ASP A 63 3.60 1.92 -3.39
CA ASP A 63 2.39 1.12 -3.19
C ASP A 63 1.60 0.98 -4.50
N GLU A 64 0.64 0.06 -4.50
CA GLU A 64 -0.30 -0.17 -5.61
C GLU A 64 0.37 -0.51 -6.96
N LEU A 65 1.31 -1.44 -6.99
CA LEU A 65 1.90 -1.95 -8.25
C LEU A 65 0.85 -2.45 -9.25
N VAL A 66 -0.35 -2.80 -8.79
CA VAL A 66 -1.48 -3.18 -9.64
C VAL A 66 -1.82 -2.11 -10.68
N ASN A 67 -1.51 -0.83 -10.44
CA ASN A 67 -1.74 0.24 -11.40
C ASN A 67 -0.89 0.09 -12.67
N ILE A 68 0.30 -0.49 -12.58
CA ILE A 68 1.11 -0.80 -13.77
C ILE A 68 0.44 -1.91 -14.60
N MET A 69 -0.09 -2.95 -13.94
CA MET A 69 -0.81 -4.03 -14.61
C MET A 69 -2.06 -3.51 -15.34
N LYS A 70 -2.74 -2.50 -14.80
CA LYS A 70 -3.94 -1.87 -15.40
C LYS A 70 -3.64 -1.02 -16.63
N ILE A 71 -2.38 -0.66 -16.91
CA ILE A 71 -2.02 0.11 -18.12
C ILE A 71 -2.46 -0.67 -19.37
N PRO A 72 -3.36 -0.12 -20.21
CA PRO A 72 -3.93 -0.85 -21.35
C PRO A 72 -2.88 -1.20 -22.41
N HIS A 73 -1.99 -0.26 -22.75
CA HIS A 73 -0.98 -0.46 -23.78
C HIS A 73 0.18 -1.33 -23.30
N ALA A 74 0.38 -2.47 -23.97
CA ALA A 74 1.42 -3.44 -23.62
C ALA A 74 2.83 -2.82 -23.65
N VAL A 75 3.14 -2.00 -24.64
CA VAL A 75 4.46 -1.35 -24.78
C VAL A 75 4.72 -0.40 -23.60
N THR A 76 3.75 0.43 -23.24
CA THR A 76 3.88 1.34 -22.08
C THR A 76 4.04 0.57 -20.78
N ARG A 77 3.29 -0.53 -20.62
CA ARG A 77 3.40 -1.40 -19.42
C ARG A 77 4.78 -2.04 -19.34
N GLN A 78 5.29 -2.58 -20.46
CA GLN A 78 6.63 -3.17 -20.54
C GLN A 78 7.72 -2.13 -20.20
N TYR A 79 7.61 -0.90 -20.71
CA TYR A 79 8.53 0.18 -20.39
C TYR A 79 8.60 0.45 -18.87
N ASN A 80 7.47 0.39 -18.16
CA ASN A 80 7.46 0.52 -16.72
C ASN A 80 8.14 -0.68 -16.02
N TYR A 81 7.97 -1.89 -16.53
CA TYR A 81 8.70 -3.06 -16.02
C TYR A 81 10.20 -2.96 -16.26
N GLU A 82 10.63 -2.41 -17.37
CA GLU A 82 12.04 -2.11 -17.64
C GLU A 82 12.62 -1.12 -16.62
N LYS A 83 11.84 -0.11 -16.21
CA LYS A 83 12.26 0.82 -15.14
C LYS A 83 12.41 0.09 -13.80
N ILE A 84 11.51 -0.80 -13.45
CA ILE A 84 11.63 -1.64 -12.23
C ILE A 84 12.88 -2.51 -12.31
N LEU A 85 13.14 -3.15 -13.46
CA LEU A 85 14.34 -3.95 -13.66
C LEU A 85 15.62 -3.12 -13.50
N MET A 86 15.63 -1.91 -14.06
CA MET A 86 16.76 -0.97 -13.91
C MET A 86 17.01 -0.64 -12.45
N MET A 87 15.97 -0.28 -11.67
CA MET A 87 16.08 0.00 -10.24
C MET A 87 16.60 -1.23 -9.47
N TYR A 88 16.04 -2.41 -9.75
CA TYR A 88 16.50 -3.66 -9.15
C TYR A 88 17.98 -3.92 -9.40
N ASN A 89 18.40 -3.84 -10.67
CA ASN A 89 19.79 -4.06 -11.03
C ASN A 89 20.76 -3.04 -10.40
N ASP A 90 20.37 -1.77 -10.34
CA ASP A 90 21.22 -0.72 -9.76
C ASP A 90 21.41 -0.91 -8.25
N VAL A 91 20.35 -1.30 -7.53
CA VAL A 91 20.45 -1.63 -6.10
C VAL A 91 21.35 -2.86 -5.89
N MET A 92 21.12 -3.94 -6.65
CA MET A 92 21.87 -5.19 -6.51
C MET A 92 23.34 -5.08 -6.93
N GLN A 93 23.65 -4.18 -7.87
CA GLN A 93 25.01 -3.94 -8.35
C GLN A 93 25.76 -2.83 -7.57
N GLY A 94 25.13 -2.26 -6.56
CA GLY A 94 25.72 -1.18 -5.75
C GLY A 94 25.79 0.19 -6.45
N LYS A 95 25.16 0.34 -7.63
CA LYS A 95 25.10 1.64 -8.34
C LYS A 95 24.15 2.63 -7.67
N ALA A 96 23.24 2.14 -6.83
CA ALA A 96 22.35 2.93 -6.01
C ALA A 96 22.62 2.65 -4.52
N SER A 97 23.85 2.93 -4.09
CA SER A 97 24.29 2.72 -2.71
C SER A 97 23.41 3.52 -1.74
N HIS A 98 23.10 2.93 -0.59
CA HIS A 98 22.26 3.52 0.47
C HIS A 98 20.80 3.80 0.07
N LEU A 99 20.35 3.30 -1.09
CA LEU A 99 18.97 3.36 -1.53
C LEU A 99 18.29 1.99 -1.30
N GLY A 100 17.21 1.98 -0.53
CA GLY A 100 16.28 0.86 -0.40
C GLY A 100 14.98 1.13 -1.15
N ILE A 101 14.40 0.12 -1.78
CA ILE A 101 13.12 0.25 -2.48
C ILE A 101 12.21 -0.88 -2.01
N ILE A 102 11.04 -0.52 -1.49
CA ILE A 102 9.99 -1.47 -1.08
C ILE A 102 8.78 -1.22 -1.97
N MET A 103 8.26 -2.27 -2.59
CA MET A 103 7.10 -2.17 -3.47
C MET A 103 5.97 -3.05 -2.94
N GLY A 104 4.75 -2.48 -2.83
CA GLY A 104 3.55 -3.19 -2.43
C GLY A 104 2.68 -3.57 -3.62
N GLY A 105 2.17 -4.80 -3.63
CA GLY A 105 1.29 -5.27 -4.70
C GLY A 105 0.53 -6.53 -4.32
N THR A 106 -0.48 -6.88 -5.13
CA THR A 106 -1.22 -8.12 -4.98
C THR A 106 -0.49 -9.27 -5.67
N PRO A 107 -0.70 -10.54 -5.25
CA PRO A 107 -0.14 -11.69 -5.95
C PRO A 107 -0.42 -11.67 -7.45
N GLN A 108 -1.64 -11.29 -7.84
CA GLN A 108 -2.03 -11.21 -9.24
C GLN A 108 -1.17 -10.21 -10.04
N CYS A 109 -0.88 -9.01 -9.51
CA CYS A 109 -0.07 -8.03 -10.25
C CYS A 109 1.38 -8.48 -10.43
N ILE A 110 1.84 -9.45 -9.64
CA ILE A 110 3.19 -10.01 -9.73
C ILE A 110 3.19 -11.25 -10.60
N GLU A 111 2.35 -12.25 -10.29
CA GLU A 111 2.40 -13.60 -10.83
C GLU A 111 1.70 -13.77 -12.18
N ASP A 112 0.81 -12.84 -12.59
CA ASP A 112 0.13 -12.92 -13.89
C ASP A 112 1.14 -12.84 -15.04
N THR A 113 1.21 -13.91 -15.84
CA THR A 113 2.18 -14.04 -16.95
C THR A 113 1.77 -13.26 -18.21
N ARG A 114 0.56 -12.69 -18.26
CA ARG A 114 0.09 -11.91 -19.41
C ARG A 114 0.28 -10.41 -19.20
N ARG A 115 0.00 -9.92 -17.99
CA ARG A 115 -0.02 -8.49 -17.71
C ARG A 115 0.75 -8.10 -16.44
N GLY A 116 0.98 -9.03 -15.50
CA GLY A 116 1.73 -8.82 -14.28
C GLY A 116 3.23 -8.65 -14.52
N ILE A 117 4.00 -8.50 -13.45
CA ILE A 117 5.45 -8.36 -13.51
C ILE A 117 6.10 -9.58 -14.17
N PHE A 118 5.56 -10.79 -13.96
CA PHE A 118 6.06 -12.02 -14.55
C PHE A 118 5.78 -12.16 -16.06
N SER A 119 5.01 -11.23 -16.66
CA SER A 119 4.92 -11.10 -18.12
C SER A 119 6.23 -10.61 -18.75
N TYR A 120 7.14 -10.06 -17.95
CA TYR A 120 8.46 -9.61 -18.37
C TYR A 120 9.54 -10.58 -17.87
N ASP A 121 10.03 -11.44 -18.75
CA ASP A 121 10.91 -12.57 -18.42
C ASP A 121 12.16 -12.18 -17.63
N ALA A 122 12.72 -10.99 -17.91
CA ALA A 122 13.89 -10.51 -17.22
C ALA A 122 13.64 -10.19 -15.74
N LEU A 123 12.44 -9.72 -15.37
CA LEU A 123 12.04 -9.56 -13.98
C LEU A 123 11.63 -10.91 -13.39
N ARG A 124 10.85 -11.70 -14.11
CA ARG A 124 10.45 -13.03 -13.66
C ARG A 124 11.63 -13.85 -13.20
N SER A 125 12.68 -13.97 -14.02
CA SER A 125 13.88 -14.76 -13.70
C SER A 125 14.63 -14.30 -12.44
N ARG A 126 14.45 -13.04 -12.00
CA ARG A 126 15.10 -12.45 -10.83
C ARG A 126 14.23 -12.47 -9.57
N LEU A 127 12.91 -12.47 -9.77
CA LEU A 127 11.95 -12.33 -8.70
C LEU A 127 11.24 -13.64 -8.37
N GLU A 128 11.29 -14.63 -9.26
CA GLU A 128 10.64 -15.93 -9.07
C GLU A 128 11.18 -16.63 -7.81
N ARG A 129 10.28 -17.29 -7.08
CA ARG A 129 10.58 -17.97 -5.82
C ARG A 129 11.69 -19.00 -5.98
N GLY A 130 12.61 -19.03 -5.05
CA GLY A 130 13.69 -20.03 -4.99
C GLY A 130 13.16 -21.45 -4.82
N ARG A 131 13.90 -22.44 -5.32
CA ARG A 131 13.52 -23.86 -5.32
C ARG A 131 13.29 -24.48 -3.92
N PHE A 132 13.89 -23.89 -2.90
CA PHE A 132 13.88 -24.43 -1.53
C PHE A 132 12.90 -23.71 -0.61
N ALA A 133 12.32 -22.60 -1.03
CA ALA A 133 11.32 -21.87 -0.27
C ALA A 133 9.95 -22.56 -0.42
N THR A 134 9.33 -22.91 0.69
CA THR A 134 7.98 -23.51 0.78
C THR A 134 7.04 -22.56 1.53
N ASP A 135 5.76 -22.91 1.65
CA ASP A 135 4.82 -22.09 2.44
C ASP A 135 5.08 -22.21 3.95
N GLU A 136 5.82 -23.21 4.38
CA GLU A 136 6.27 -23.41 5.77
C GLU A 136 7.66 -22.83 6.04
N THR A 137 8.52 -22.76 5.00
CA THR A 137 9.89 -22.24 5.11
C THR A 137 10.04 -20.96 4.30
N HIS A 138 9.85 -19.83 4.98
CA HIS A 138 9.92 -18.51 4.36
C HIS A 138 11.37 -18.04 4.19
N ASP A 139 11.71 -17.59 2.99
CA ASP A 139 12.95 -16.87 2.75
C ASP A 139 12.67 -15.35 2.84
N MET A 140 12.97 -14.78 4.01
CA MET A 140 12.81 -13.33 4.26
C MET A 140 13.87 -12.46 3.58
N LEU A 141 14.87 -13.07 2.92
CA LEU A 141 15.87 -12.38 2.11
C LEU A 141 15.55 -12.43 0.62
N ALA A 142 14.49 -13.14 0.23
CA ALA A 142 14.01 -13.16 -1.14
C ALA A 142 13.51 -11.78 -1.58
N PRO A 143 13.62 -11.45 -2.88
CA PRO A 143 13.11 -10.18 -3.41
C PRO A 143 11.60 -9.99 -3.23
N ILE A 144 10.84 -11.09 -3.19
CA ILE A 144 9.40 -11.07 -2.94
C ILE A 144 9.12 -11.73 -1.59
N ILE A 145 8.51 -10.98 -0.70
CA ILE A 145 7.99 -11.45 0.59
C ILE A 145 6.48 -11.51 0.47
N LYS A 146 5.92 -12.72 0.53
CA LYS A 146 4.48 -12.92 0.50
C LYS A 146 3.92 -12.81 1.92
N LEU A 147 3.14 -11.76 2.15
CA LEU A 147 2.46 -11.59 3.42
C LEU A 147 1.32 -12.60 3.53
N GLN A 148 1.26 -13.29 4.67
CA GLN A 148 0.15 -14.19 5.00
C GLN A 148 -0.99 -13.39 5.66
N PRO A 149 -2.23 -13.86 5.55
CA PRO A 149 -3.31 -13.33 6.38
C PRO A 149 -2.96 -13.46 7.87
N LEU A 150 -3.41 -12.51 8.68
CA LEU A 150 -3.20 -12.58 10.13
C LEU A 150 -3.93 -13.79 10.71
N SER A 151 -3.26 -14.51 11.62
CA SER A 151 -3.88 -15.56 12.40
C SER A 151 -4.88 -14.99 13.42
N TYR A 152 -5.69 -15.86 13.99
CA TYR A 152 -6.64 -15.47 15.03
C TYR A 152 -5.94 -14.83 16.25
N GLU A 153 -4.80 -15.41 16.64
CA GLU A 153 -3.97 -14.92 17.74
C GLU A 153 -3.36 -13.55 17.41
N GLU A 154 -2.85 -13.39 16.20
CA GLU A 154 -2.29 -12.11 15.74
C GLU A 154 -3.35 -11.02 15.66
N MET A 155 -4.57 -11.34 15.24
CA MET A 155 -5.70 -10.41 15.26
C MET A 155 -6.07 -10.02 16.69
N THR A 156 -6.00 -10.95 17.65
CA THR A 156 -6.26 -10.66 19.08
C THR A 156 -5.24 -9.67 19.64
N VAL A 157 -3.95 -9.86 19.32
CA VAL A 157 -2.88 -8.93 19.70
C VAL A 157 -3.05 -7.57 19.02
N LEU A 158 -3.46 -7.56 17.74
CA LEU A 158 -3.74 -6.30 17.03
C LEU A 158 -4.87 -5.52 17.70
N CYS A 159 -5.98 -6.17 18.07
CA CYS A 159 -7.08 -5.55 18.80
C CYS A 159 -6.63 -4.99 20.17
N GLU A 160 -5.75 -5.70 20.89
CA GLU A 160 -5.18 -5.21 22.15
C GLU A 160 -4.42 -3.90 21.95
N LYS A 161 -3.50 -3.87 20.97
CA LYS A 161 -2.72 -2.69 20.65
C LYS A 161 -3.58 -1.51 20.20
N LEU A 162 -4.61 -1.77 19.41
CA LEU A 162 -5.54 -0.73 18.98
C LEU A 162 -6.32 -0.14 20.17
N ALA A 163 -6.79 -0.98 21.10
CA ALA A 163 -7.48 -0.52 22.29
C ALA A 163 -6.57 0.32 23.21
N GLU A 164 -5.30 -0.08 23.39
CA GLU A 164 -4.31 0.69 24.14
C GLU A 164 -4.06 2.08 23.50
N ILE A 165 -3.82 2.11 22.17
CA ILE A 165 -3.59 3.35 21.41
C ILE A 165 -4.81 4.26 21.50
N HIS A 166 -6.01 3.71 21.31
CA HIS A 166 -7.27 4.45 21.35
C HIS A 166 -7.50 5.06 22.73
N ALA A 167 -7.34 4.27 23.78
CA ALA A 167 -7.49 4.74 25.16
C ALA A 167 -6.47 5.85 25.49
N GLY A 168 -5.21 5.69 25.09
CA GLY A 168 -4.18 6.70 25.24
C GLY A 168 -4.46 8.00 24.48
N LEU A 169 -5.00 7.89 23.25
CA LEU A 169 -5.32 9.05 22.41
C LEU A 169 -6.47 9.88 22.97
N TYR A 170 -7.50 9.22 23.49
CA TYR A 170 -8.71 9.89 24.00
C TYR A 170 -8.72 10.07 25.53
N GLY A 171 -7.69 9.60 26.25
CA GLY A 171 -7.50 9.83 27.67
C GLY A 171 -8.51 9.12 28.58
N TYR A 172 -8.89 7.89 28.25
CA TYR A 172 -9.76 7.06 29.07
C TYR A 172 -9.09 5.73 29.46
N GLU A 173 -9.64 5.04 30.45
CA GLU A 173 -9.14 3.73 30.87
C GLU A 173 -9.67 2.63 29.91
N ASN A 174 -8.75 1.84 29.35
CA ASN A 174 -9.11 0.74 28.46
C ASN A 174 -9.89 -0.33 29.24
N ARG A 175 -11.14 -0.58 28.84
CA ARG A 175 -12.04 -1.56 29.45
C ARG A 175 -12.14 -2.87 28.67
N MET A 176 -11.51 -2.94 27.49
CA MET A 176 -11.57 -4.13 26.62
C MET A 176 -10.80 -5.29 27.22
N THR A 177 -11.51 -6.28 27.68
CA THR A 177 -10.92 -7.52 28.21
C THR A 177 -10.46 -8.44 27.08
N LEU A 178 -9.71 -9.49 27.42
CA LEU A 178 -9.35 -10.53 26.44
C LEU A 178 -10.61 -11.25 25.91
N GLU A 179 -11.60 -11.47 26.79
CA GLU A 179 -12.86 -12.12 26.42
C GLU A 179 -13.66 -11.27 25.44
N ASP A 180 -13.72 -9.94 25.62
CA ASP A 180 -14.38 -9.02 24.70
C ASP A 180 -13.71 -9.03 23.32
N ARG A 181 -12.38 -9.04 23.26
CA ARG A 181 -11.64 -9.13 22.00
C ARG A 181 -11.90 -10.44 21.25
N ILE A 182 -11.86 -11.56 21.98
CA ILE A 182 -12.17 -12.88 21.42
C ILE A 182 -13.62 -12.93 20.91
N TYR A 183 -14.56 -12.36 21.67
CA TYR A 183 -15.96 -12.29 21.27
C TYR A 183 -16.13 -11.48 19.97
N PHE A 184 -15.52 -10.30 19.90
CA PHE A 184 -15.53 -9.47 18.70
C PHE A 184 -14.97 -10.22 17.48
N ILE A 185 -13.78 -10.83 17.60
CA ILE A 185 -13.16 -11.54 16.49
C ILE A 185 -14.03 -12.73 16.02
N LYS A 186 -14.61 -13.49 16.96
CA LYS A 186 -15.54 -14.58 16.61
C LYS A 186 -16.77 -14.08 15.87
N ALA A 187 -17.33 -12.95 16.28
CA ALA A 187 -18.48 -12.34 15.62
C ALA A 187 -18.13 -11.94 14.18
N GLU A 188 -16.96 -11.31 13.97
CA GLU A 188 -16.47 -10.95 12.65
C GLU A 188 -16.31 -12.17 11.73
N PHE A 189 -15.64 -13.22 12.20
CA PHE A 189 -15.49 -14.46 11.43
C PHE A 189 -16.81 -15.12 11.10
N SER A 190 -17.78 -15.09 12.02
CA SER A 190 -19.11 -15.67 11.79
C SER A 190 -19.91 -14.89 10.73
N ARG A 191 -19.74 -13.57 10.66
CA ARG A 191 -20.39 -12.69 9.71
C ARG A 191 -19.94 -12.92 8.27
N VAL A 192 -18.64 -13.08 8.07
CA VAL A 192 -18.03 -13.19 6.73
C VAL A 192 -18.16 -14.61 6.14
N GLY A 193 -18.46 -15.61 6.99
CA GLY A 193 -18.49 -17.02 6.59
C GLY A 193 -17.10 -17.66 6.57
N ALA A 194 -17.05 -18.98 6.74
CA ALA A 194 -15.81 -19.73 6.91
C ALA A 194 -14.85 -19.71 5.70
N GLU A 195 -15.30 -19.26 4.53
CA GLU A 195 -14.53 -19.27 3.27
C GLU A 195 -13.93 -17.91 2.89
N THR A 196 -14.30 -16.82 3.56
CA THR A 196 -13.84 -15.48 3.20
C THR A 196 -12.82 -14.98 4.24
N ASN A 197 -11.61 -14.68 3.82
CA ASN A 197 -10.60 -14.11 4.70
C ASN A 197 -10.97 -12.66 5.04
N ILE A 198 -11.24 -12.39 6.32
CA ILE A 198 -11.43 -11.02 6.82
C ILE A 198 -10.13 -10.25 6.58
N THR A 199 -10.25 -9.09 5.94
CA THR A 199 -9.08 -8.23 5.77
C THR A 199 -8.75 -7.50 7.08
N PRO A 200 -7.47 -7.29 7.41
CA PRO A 200 -7.10 -6.48 8.58
C PRO A 200 -7.73 -5.08 8.54
N ARG A 201 -7.92 -4.50 7.36
CA ARG A 201 -8.53 -3.17 7.18
C ARG A 201 -9.98 -3.15 7.68
N GLU A 202 -10.79 -4.12 7.30
CA GLU A 202 -12.19 -4.22 7.71
C GLU A 202 -12.30 -4.42 9.21
N MET A 203 -11.54 -5.37 9.75
CA MET A 203 -11.49 -5.65 11.17
C MET A 203 -11.06 -4.42 12.00
N ILE A 204 -10.00 -3.71 11.58
CA ILE A 204 -9.53 -2.50 12.25
C ILE A 204 -10.62 -1.42 12.25
N ARG A 205 -11.29 -1.21 11.13
CA ARG A 205 -12.37 -0.23 11.01
C ARG A 205 -13.50 -0.53 11.99
N ASP A 206 -14.01 -1.77 11.96
CA ASP A 206 -15.14 -2.17 12.77
C ASP A 206 -14.78 -2.20 14.27
N TYR A 207 -13.53 -2.59 14.59
CA TYR A 207 -13.05 -2.55 15.96
C TYR A 207 -12.87 -1.12 16.51
N ILE A 208 -12.35 -0.19 15.70
CA ILE A 208 -12.25 1.21 16.09
C ILE A 208 -13.65 1.83 16.31
N GLU A 209 -14.62 1.48 15.48
CA GLU A 209 -16.01 1.89 15.67
C GLU A 209 -16.57 1.38 17.00
N LEU A 210 -16.36 0.11 17.33
CA LEU A 210 -16.74 -0.47 18.62
C LEU A 210 -16.08 0.27 19.79
N LEU A 211 -14.78 0.57 19.70
CA LEU A 211 -14.05 1.33 20.72
C LEU A 211 -14.63 2.74 20.91
N ASN A 212 -14.97 3.43 19.82
CA ASN A 212 -15.61 4.75 19.86
C ASN A 212 -16.96 4.68 20.60
N ILE A 213 -17.78 3.69 20.27
CA ILE A 213 -19.10 3.50 20.90
C ILE A 213 -18.94 3.13 22.39
N ALA A 214 -18.01 2.24 22.71
CA ALA A 214 -17.74 1.81 24.08
C ALA A 214 -17.25 2.97 24.97
N MET A 215 -16.41 3.85 24.42
CA MET A 215 -15.95 5.06 25.12
C MET A 215 -17.12 6.02 25.42
N GLN A 216 -18.05 6.18 24.47
CA GLN A 216 -19.20 7.08 24.61
C GLN A 216 -20.33 6.50 25.46
N ASN A 217 -20.34 5.19 25.71
CA ASN A 217 -21.34 4.48 26.50
C ASN A 217 -20.70 3.68 27.64
N PRO A 218 -20.16 4.35 28.67
CA PRO A 218 -19.41 3.68 29.75
C PRO A 218 -20.27 2.72 30.58
N ASP A 219 -21.57 2.91 30.60
CA ASP A 219 -22.51 2.10 31.41
C ASP A 219 -22.91 0.78 30.72
N LYS A 220 -22.56 0.59 29.44
CA LYS A 220 -22.88 -0.62 28.69
C LYS A 220 -21.67 -1.57 28.64
N THR A 221 -21.95 -2.87 28.69
CA THR A 221 -20.93 -3.89 28.44
C THR A 221 -20.65 -4.02 26.94
N ILE A 222 -19.48 -4.53 26.57
CA ILE A 222 -19.12 -4.76 25.17
C ILE A 222 -20.13 -5.72 24.50
N ALA A 223 -20.52 -6.80 25.19
CA ALA A 223 -21.53 -7.72 24.71
C ALA A 223 -22.89 -7.04 24.40
N GLN A 224 -23.30 -6.09 25.26
CA GLN A 224 -24.51 -5.31 25.00
C GLN A 224 -24.39 -4.35 23.81
N LEU A 225 -23.19 -3.79 23.59
CA LEU A 225 -22.92 -2.91 22.44
C LEU A 225 -22.86 -3.68 21.13
N MET A 226 -22.37 -4.90 21.18
CA MET A 226 -22.30 -5.78 20.00
C MET A 226 -23.63 -6.47 19.67
N GLY A 227 -24.62 -6.42 20.52
CA GLY A 227 -26.02 -6.87 20.47
C GLY A 227 -26.35 -8.01 19.49
N GLU A 228 -27.11 -9.00 19.90
CA GLU A 228 -27.46 -10.15 19.06
C GLU A 228 -28.30 -9.81 17.79
N GLU A 229 -28.80 -8.57 17.64
CA GLU A 229 -29.73 -8.21 16.55
C GLU A 229 -29.59 -6.82 15.92
N SER A 230 -28.62 -5.94 16.30
CA SER A 230 -28.67 -4.53 15.88
C SER A 230 -27.40 -3.93 15.26
N PHE A 231 -26.33 -4.68 15.06
CA PHE A 231 -25.14 -4.19 14.37
C PHE A 231 -25.09 -4.68 12.92
N GLU A 232 -25.55 -3.86 11.99
CA GLU A 232 -25.17 -4.02 10.58
C GLU A 232 -23.72 -3.55 10.44
N PHE A 233 -22.77 -4.48 10.57
CA PHE A 233 -21.38 -4.24 10.23
C PHE A 233 -21.28 -3.83 8.75
N ALA A 234 -20.35 -2.96 8.42
CA ALA A 234 -20.12 -2.57 7.03
C ALA A 234 -19.89 -3.83 6.16
N LYS A 235 -20.59 -3.89 5.02
CA LYS A 235 -20.40 -5.00 4.08
C LYS A 235 -18.94 -5.04 3.62
N PRO A 236 -18.33 -6.24 3.40
CA PRO A 236 -16.98 -6.35 2.88
C PRO A 236 -16.84 -5.55 1.58
N GLU A 237 -15.79 -4.72 1.48
CA GLU A 237 -15.42 -4.05 0.25
C GLU A 237 -14.86 -5.08 -0.74
N GLY A 238 -15.70 -5.82 -1.46
CA GLY A 238 -15.20 -6.87 -2.36
C GLY A 238 -16.21 -7.47 -3.31
N GLU A 239 -17.50 -7.21 -3.13
CA GLU A 239 -18.49 -7.53 -4.15
C GLU A 239 -18.69 -6.34 -5.10
N ALA A 240 -17.66 -6.01 -5.88
CA ALA A 240 -17.89 -5.39 -7.17
C ALA A 240 -18.62 -6.44 -8.01
N SER A 241 -19.89 -6.16 -8.28
CA SER A 241 -20.77 -6.96 -9.11
C SER A 241 -20.03 -7.46 -10.37
N SER A 242 -19.91 -8.77 -10.48
CA SER A 242 -19.48 -9.46 -11.71
C SER A 242 -20.60 -9.44 -12.76
N ASP A 243 -21.08 -8.24 -13.13
CA ASP A 243 -22.02 -8.01 -14.22
C ASP A 243 -21.52 -6.87 -15.12
N GLU A 244 -20.28 -6.96 -15.56
CA GLU A 244 -19.88 -6.41 -16.85
C GLU A 244 -19.72 -7.57 -17.82
N LYS A 245 -20.83 -7.81 -18.55
CA LYS A 245 -20.84 -8.61 -19.76
C LYS A 245 -19.74 -8.07 -20.69
N ASP A 246 -18.78 -8.92 -21.00
CA ASP A 246 -17.88 -8.78 -22.13
C ASP A 246 -18.68 -8.53 -23.41
N GLY A 247 -18.80 -7.26 -23.79
CA GLY A 247 -19.20 -6.83 -25.10
C GLY A 247 -17.98 -6.50 -25.92
N PHE A 248 -17.14 -7.48 -26.21
CA PHE A 248 -16.21 -7.39 -27.32
C PHE A 248 -16.94 -7.89 -28.59
N GLU A 249 -17.54 -6.96 -29.31
CA GLU A 249 -17.89 -7.17 -30.70
C GLU A 249 -16.61 -7.25 -31.53
N ASP A 250 -16.50 -8.35 -32.28
CA ASP A 250 -15.54 -8.57 -33.33
C ASP A 250 -15.56 -7.42 -34.34
N PHE A 251 -14.45 -6.73 -34.51
CA PHE A 251 -14.16 -5.96 -35.70
C PHE A 251 -13.09 -6.70 -36.48
N GLU A 252 -13.56 -7.48 -37.48
CA GLU A 252 -12.81 -7.79 -38.69
C GLU A 252 -12.56 -6.49 -39.48
N LEU A 253 -11.30 -6.15 -39.73
CA LEU A 253 -10.72 -5.72 -41.00
C LEU A 253 -9.23 -5.37 -40.76
#